data_a98c73ab836b5cba5152618cb17ae976
#
_entry.id   a98c73ab836b5cba5152618cb17ae976
#
_cell.length_a   1.000
_cell.length_b   1.000
_cell.length_c   1.000
_cell.angle_alpha   90.00
_cell.angle_beta   90.00
_cell.angle_gamma   90.00
#
_symmetry.space_group_name_H-M   'P 1'
#
loop_
_entity.id
_entity.type
_entity.pdbx_description
1 polymer ?
#
loop_
_entity_poly.entity_id
_entity_poly.type
_entity_poly.pdbx_seq_one_letter_code
_entity_poly.pdbx_strand_id
1 'polypeptide(L)'
;TVLTIWMIELEGVLQPFFIALGIYFVLKPGSDYLSKNGFPLGLSYLTMVLLMLLVIVSAGYVAYDQASDLANDDDKIEDYNGKLNKRWQKIKQAPLVGPSITESLNSTNGTLSEDLAEMGFLSKDSQVSDLIGDMVASVGGLFATSLTVSFFLIFIIFEANLLPGRIERAWPGGVSVKVQDVQIQIQESINTYVVVKTGVGIGTAVVTAVILWSFNIDLWFTWALLTFIFNYVPYIGSLIATIPPIILGIIVAPSAFSLILMTVLLLVNQQVWGNIIETKWAGRALDLS
;
A
#
# COMPACT_ATOMS: atom_id res chain seq x y z
N THR A 1 13.39 26.61 2.00
CA THR A 1 14.51 26.61 2.98
C THR A 1 15.62 25.70 2.46
N VAL A 2 16.89 25.94 2.86
CA VAL A 2 18.06 25.12 2.43
C VAL A 2 17.80 23.62 2.71
N LEU A 3 17.20 23.32 3.84
CA LEU A 3 16.88 21.93 4.25
C LEU A 3 15.91 21.22 3.28
N THR A 4 14.95 21.93 2.73
CA THR A 4 14.00 21.37 1.74
C THR A 4 14.68 21.05 0.42
N ILE A 5 15.62 21.90 -0.02
CA ILE A 5 16.40 21.67 -1.25
C ILE A 5 17.28 20.42 -1.08
N TRP A 6 17.98 20.29 0.05
CA TRP A 6 18.77 19.10 0.36
C TRP A 6 17.95 17.82 0.42
N MET A 7 16.72 17.89 0.97
CA MET A 7 15.81 16.73 1.00
C MET A 7 15.38 16.30 -0.40
N ILE A 8 15.14 17.24 -1.31
CA ILE A 8 14.77 16.93 -2.70
C ILE A 8 15.96 16.33 -3.45
N GLU A 9 17.17 16.89 -3.32
CA GLU A 9 18.36 16.34 -3.98
C GLU A 9 18.75 14.95 -3.43
N LEU A 10 18.49 14.68 -2.15
CA LEU A 10 18.76 13.40 -1.51
C LEU A 10 17.61 12.41 -1.60
N GLU A 11 16.51 12.74 -2.27
CA GLU A 11 15.33 11.88 -2.40
C GLU A 11 15.68 10.47 -2.89
N GLY A 12 16.52 10.37 -3.92
CA GLY A 12 16.97 9.10 -4.50
C GLY A 12 17.75 8.18 -3.53
N VAL A 13 18.26 8.74 -2.42
CA VAL A 13 18.98 7.98 -1.37
C VAL A 13 18.11 7.80 -0.14
N LEU A 14 17.43 8.85 0.28
CA LEU A 14 16.63 8.85 1.51
C LEU A 14 15.40 7.93 1.38
N GLN A 15 14.73 7.93 0.23
CA GLN A 15 13.55 7.12 0.02
C GLN A 15 13.87 5.61 0.14
N PRO A 16 14.85 5.01 -0.57
CA PRO A 16 15.21 3.61 -0.39
C PRO A 16 15.73 3.30 1.02
N PHE A 17 16.44 4.25 1.66
CA PHE A 17 16.92 4.08 3.02
C PHE A 17 15.77 3.96 4.03
N PHE A 18 14.78 4.86 3.99
CA PHE A 18 13.63 4.78 4.90
C PHE A 18 12.74 3.55 4.64
N ILE A 19 12.61 3.14 3.38
CA ILE A 19 11.92 1.89 3.03
C ILE A 19 12.68 0.70 3.64
N ALA A 20 14.00 0.63 3.49
CA ALA A 20 14.83 -0.42 4.07
C ALA A 20 14.76 -0.44 5.60
N LEU A 21 14.74 0.72 6.23
CA LEU A 21 14.57 0.84 7.68
C LEU A 21 13.20 0.32 8.14
N GLY A 22 12.14 0.65 7.41
CA GLY A 22 10.80 0.11 7.66
C GLY A 22 10.76 -1.42 7.54
N ILE A 23 11.35 -1.95 6.45
CA ILE A 23 11.46 -3.39 6.22
C ILE A 23 12.28 -4.07 7.33
N TYR A 24 13.38 -3.47 7.76
CA TYR A 24 14.17 -3.99 8.88
C TYR A 24 13.31 -4.21 10.14
N PHE A 25 12.48 -3.22 10.49
CA PHE A 25 11.58 -3.35 11.64
C PHE A 25 10.49 -4.41 11.42
N VAL A 26 9.99 -4.59 10.20
CA VAL A 26 9.02 -5.65 9.86
C VAL A 26 9.65 -7.03 9.99
N LEU A 27 10.91 -7.21 9.58
CA LEU A 27 11.62 -8.49 9.65
C LEU A 27 12.12 -8.83 11.05
N LYS A 28 12.38 -7.80 11.88
CA LYS A 28 13.02 -7.98 13.18
C LYS A 28 12.29 -8.92 14.13
N PRO A 29 10.96 -8.82 14.36
CA PRO A 29 10.25 -9.73 15.25
C PRO A 29 10.40 -11.21 14.84
N GLY A 30 10.31 -11.49 13.53
CA GLY A 30 10.52 -12.83 13.00
C GLY A 30 11.96 -13.31 13.14
N SER A 31 12.93 -12.44 12.88
CA SER A 31 14.35 -12.73 13.07
C SER A 31 14.70 -13.01 14.54
N ASP A 32 14.17 -12.21 15.48
CA ASP A 32 14.36 -12.41 16.91
C ASP A 32 13.73 -13.74 17.38
N TYR A 33 12.56 -14.11 16.83
CA TYR A 33 11.93 -15.40 17.10
C TYR A 33 12.82 -16.59 16.65
N LEU A 34 13.37 -16.54 15.43
CA LEU A 34 14.26 -17.54 14.89
C LEU A 34 15.55 -17.65 15.72
N SER A 35 16.13 -16.50 16.09
CA SER A 35 17.35 -16.44 16.89
C SER A 35 17.16 -17.04 18.28
N LYS A 36 16.02 -16.79 18.94
CA LYS A 36 15.66 -17.42 20.22
C LYS A 36 15.50 -18.93 20.12
N ASN A 37 15.18 -19.46 18.95
CA ASN A 37 15.07 -20.90 18.69
C ASN A 37 16.39 -21.54 18.18
N GLY A 38 17.53 -20.86 18.36
CA GLY A 38 18.86 -21.42 18.10
C GLY A 38 19.44 -21.13 16.72
N PHE A 39 18.79 -20.31 15.88
CA PHE A 39 19.40 -19.88 14.62
C PHE A 39 20.44 -18.78 14.86
N PRO A 40 21.61 -18.85 14.20
CA PRO A 40 22.55 -17.74 14.20
C PRO A 40 21.88 -16.46 13.68
N LEU A 41 22.19 -15.31 14.30
CA LEU A 41 21.52 -14.04 14.01
C LEU A 41 21.53 -13.67 12.51
N GLY A 42 22.68 -13.83 11.84
CA GLY A 42 22.77 -13.56 10.40
C GLY A 42 21.90 -14.50 9.57
N LEU A 43 21.79 -15.76 9.95
CA LEU A 43 20.94 -16.73 9.25
C LEU A 43 19.46 -16.46 9.50
N SER A 44 19.09 -15.97 10.69
CA SER A 44 17.72 -15.56 11.02
C SER A 44 17.24 -14.41 10.12
N TYR A 45 18.06 -13.37 9.95
CA TYR A 45 17.74 -12.28 9.03
C TYR A 45 17.70 -12.74 7.57
N LEU A 46 18.66 -13.56 7.13
CA LEU A 46 18.68 -14.10 5.78
C LEU A 46 17.39 -14.89 5.49
N THR A 47 16.97 -15.76 6.41
CA THR A 47 15.74 -16.54 6.28
C THR A 47 14.52 -15.62 6.18
N MET A 48 14.43 -14.59 7.01
CA MET A 48 13.32 -13.63 6.97
C MET A 48 13.30 -12.81 5.67
N VAL A 49 14.47 -12.39 5.18
CA VAL A 49 14.59 -11.69 3.88
C VAL A 49 14.15 -12.59 2.73
N LEU A 50 14.61 -13.86 2.71
CA LEU A 50 14.20 -14.81 1.67
C LEU A 50 12.70 -15.11 1.72
N LEU A 51 12.12 -15.26 2.91
CA LEU A 51 10.69 -15.45 3.09
C LEU A 51 9.91 -14.21 2.59
N MET A 52 10.35 -13.01 2.94
CA MET A 52 9.75 -11.77 2.46
C MET A 52 9.83 -11.66 0.93
N LEU A 53 10.99 -11.96 0.33
CA LEU A 53 11.14 -11.97 -1.12
C LEU A 53 10.22 -12.98 -1.79
N LEU A 54 10.09 -14.18 -1.23
CA LEU A 54 9.18 -15.20 -1.71
C LEU A 54 7.72 -14.69 -1.69
N VAL A 55 7.30 -14.05 -0.59
CA VAL A 55 5.95 -13.45 -0.48
C VAL A 55 5.77 -12.33 -1.50
N ILE A 56 6.74 -11.43 -1.64
CA ILE A 56 6.65 -10.31 -2.61
C ILE A 56 6.59 -10.84 -4.04
N VAL A 57 7.46 -11.79 -4.41
CA VAL A 57 7.48 -12.35 -5.77
C VAL A 57 6.20 -13.11 -6.07
N SER A 58 5.71 -13.93 -5.14
CA SER A 58 4.46 -14.68 -5.34
C SER A 58 3.25 -13.75 -5.44
N ALA A 59 3.17 -12.74 -4.57
CA ALA A 59 2.09 -11.75 -4.61
C ALA A 59 2.16 -10.89 -5.87
N GLY A 60 3.37 -10.47 -6.27
CA GLY A 60 3.59 -9.73 -7.51
C GLY A 60 3.25 -10.54 -8.75
N TYR A 61 3.56 -11.84 -8.76
CA TYR A 61 3.18 -12.73 -9.85
C TYR A 61 1.65 -12.84 -10.00
N VAL A 62 0.93 -13.05 -8.90
CA VAL A 62 -0.54 -13.13 -8.94
C VAL A 62 -1.15 -11.78 -9.36
N ALA A 63 -0.61 -10.66 -8.89
CA ALA A 63 -1.08 -9.33 -9.28
C ALA A 63 -0.82 -9.06 -10.77
N TYR A 64 0.36 -9.45 -11.27
CA TYR A 64 0.70 -9.35 -12.69
C TYR A 64 -0.19 -10.22 -13.57
N ASP A 65 -0.43 -11.47 -13.17
CA ASP A 65 -1.29 -12.42 -13.87
C ASP A 65 -2.71 -11.85 -14.02
N GLN A 66 -3.32 -11.42 -12.92
CA GLN A 66 -4.64 -10.76 -12.95
C GLN A 66 -4.67 -9.50 -13.84
N ALA A 67 -3.63 -8.68 -13.78
CA ALA A 67 -3.57 -7.45 -14.57
C ALA A 67 -3.34 -7.75 -16.06
N SER A 68 -2.49 -8.74 -16.37
CA SER A 68 -2.25 -9.20 -17.74
C SER A 68 -3.49 -9.82 -18.35
N ASP A 69 -4.20 -10.65 -17.59
CA ASP A 69 -5.47 -11.24 -18.05
C ASP A 69 -6.50 -10.16 -18.41
N LEU A 70 -6.63 -9.14 -17.54
CA LEU A 70 -7.55 -8.03 -17.82
C LEU A 70 -7.09 -7.17 -18.99
N ALA A 71 -5.79 -6.89 -19.10
CA ALA A 71 -5.22 -6.06 -20.18
C ALA A 71 -5.30 -6.72 -21.57
N ASN A 72 -5.29 -8.06 -21.62
CA ASN A 72 -5.37 -8.81 -22.86
C ASN A 72 -6.81 -9.24 -23.23
N ASP A 73 -7.80 -8.91 -22.42
CA ASP A 73 -9.21 -9.20 -22.66
C ASP A 73 -9.88 -7.98 -23.33
N ASP A 74 -9.71 -7.88 -24.66
CA ASP A 74 -10.26 -6.75 -25.44
C ASP A 74 -11.78 -6.63 -25.29
N ASP A 75 -12.51 -7.75 -25.22
CA ASP A 75 -13.96 -7.77 -25.04
C ASP A 75 -14.37 -7.14 -23.69
N LYS A 76 -13.62 -7.45 -22.64
CA LYS A 76 -13.84 -6.88 -21.30
C LYS A 76 -13.54 -5.40 -21.24
N ILE A 77 -12.44 -4.98 -21.85
CA ILE A 77 -12.05 -3.57 -21.93
C ILE A 77 -13.10 -2.77 -22.70
N GLU A 78 -13.60 -3.28 -23.82
CA GLU A 78 -14.66 -2.65 -24.60
C GLU A 78 -15.97 -2.56 -23.80
N ASP A 79 -16.35 -3.63 -23.10
CA ASP A 79 -17.52 -3.66 -22.20
C ASP A 79 -17.37 -2.61 -21.06
N TYR A 80 -16.18 -2.50 -20.47
CA TYR A 80 -15.90 -1.50 -19.44
C TYR A 80 -16.00 -0.07 -19.97
N ASN A 81 -15.39 0.20 -21.11
CA ASN A 81 -15.50 1.49 -21.78
C ASN A 81 -16.96 1.83 -22.10
N GLY A 82 -17.73 0.87 -22.61
CA GLY A 82 -19.15 1.02 -22.90
C GLY A 82 -20.00 1.32 -21.66
N LYS A 83 -19.77 0.57 -20.58
CA LYS A 83 -20.47 0.76 -19.29
C LYS A 83 -20.11 2.11 -18.65
N LEU A 84 -18.84 2.45 -18.67
CA LEU A 84 -18.33 3.70 -18.11
C LEU A 84 -18.94 4.91 -18.83
N ASN A 85 -18.93 4.91 -20.17
CA ASN A 85 -19.52 5.98 -20.97
C ASN A 85 -21.03 6.10 -20.76
N LYS A 86 -21.76 4.97 -20.68
CA LYS A 86 -23.21 5.00 -20.37
C LYS A 86 -23.49 5.61 -19.00
N ARG A 87 -22.67 5.30 -17.97
CA ARG A 87 -22.83 5.87 -16.63
C ARG A 87 -22.44 7.34 -16.60
N TRP A 88 -21.37 7.70 -17.29
CA TRP A 88 -20.95 9.10 -17.43
C TRP A 88 -22.02 9.97 -18.04
N GLN A 89 -22.65 9.51 -19.12
CA GLN A 89 -23.78 10.23 -19.73
C GLN A 89 -24.96 10.40 -18.76
N LYS A 90 -25.25 9.39 -17.92
CA LYS A 90 -26.28 9.53 -16.88
C LYS A 90 -25.92 10.57 -15.82
N ILE A 91 -24.63 10.67 -15.45
CA ILE A 91 -24.15 11.68 -14.49
C ILE A 91 -24.28 13.08 -15.08
N LYS A 92 -23.91 13.26 -16.36
CA LYS A 92 -24.10 14.55 -17.07
C LYS A 92 -25.58 14.99 -17.21
N GLN A 93 -26.50 14.02 -17.22
CA GLN A 93 -27.94 14.27 -17.27
C GLN A 93 -28.58 14.44 -15.88
N ALA A 94 -27.82 14.21 -14.79
CA ALA A 94 -28.33 14.30 -13.42
C ALA A 94 -28.62 15.79 -13.05
N PRO A 95 -29.80 16.10 -12.47
CA PRO A 95 -30.24 17.47 -12.25
C PRO A 95 -29.40 18.28 -11.26
N LEU A 96 -28.69 17.63 -10.35
CA LEU A 96 -27.86 18.26 -9.31
C LEU A 96 -26.39 18.49 -9.70
N VAL A 97 -25.84 17.64 -10.56
CA VAL A 97 -24.40 17.62 -10.87
C VAL A 97 -24.14 17.91 -12.35
N GLY A 98 -25.07 17.48 -13.21
CA GLY A 98 -24.93 17.59 -14.66
C GLY A 98 -24.66 19.00 -15.16
N PRO A 99 -25.43 20.03 -14.74
CA PRO A 99 -25.22 21.42 -15.19
C PRO A 99 -23.80 21.92 -14.88
N SER A 100 -23.28 21.67 -13.69
CA SER A 100 -21.93 22.11 -13.28
C SER A 100 -20.83 21.43 -14.07
N ILE A 101 -21.03 20.16 -14.44
CA ILE A 101 -20.05 19.39 -15.25
C ILE A 101 -20.12 19.87 -16.71
N THR A 102 -21.31 19.99 -17.28
CA THR A 102 -21.49 20.40 -18.68
C THR A 102 -21.09 21.85 -18.95
N GLU A 103 -21.18 22.73 -17.96
CA GLU A 103 -20.69 24.12 -18.05
C GLU A 103 -19.14 24.16 -18.12
N SER A 104 -18.47 23.19 -17.54
CA SER A 104 -17.00 23.08 -17.54
C SER A 104 -16.44 22.37 -18.78
N LEU A 105 -17.28 21.76 -19.61
CA LEU A 105 -16.92 20.97 -20.78
C LEU A 105 -17.38 21.66 -22.08
N ASN A 106 -16.53 21.57 -23.11
CA ASN A 106 -16.88 22.11 -24.43
C ASN A 106 -17.87 21.23 -25.20
N SER A 107 -18.04 19.96 -24.77
CA SER A 107 -18.92 19.00 -25.44
C SER A 107 -19.92 18.36 -24.48
N THR A 108 -21.21 18.41 -24.85
CA THR A 108 -22.28 17.75 -24.07
C THR A 108 -22.29 16.22 -24.25
N ASN A 109 -21.75 15.71 -25.35
CA ASN A 109 -21.81 14.31 -25.76
C ASN A 109 -20.45 13.57 -25.73
N GLY A 110 -19.39 14.19 -25.19
CA GLY A 110 -18.07 13.57 -25.07
C GLY A 110 -18.09 12.29 -24.24
N THR A 111 -17.14 11.39 -24.52
CA THR A 111 -16.87 10.21 -23.68
C THR A 111 -16.21 10.65 -22.37
N LEU A 112 -16.18 9.77 -21.36
CA LEU A 112 -15.49 10.11 -20.10
C LEU A 112 -14.00 10.42 -20.32
N SER A 113 -13.32 9.66 -21.19
CA SER A 113 -11.90 9.90 -21.50
C SER A 113 -11.66 11.25 -22.16
N GLU A 114 -12.52 11.62 -23.12
CA GLU A 114 -12.44 12.93 -23.78
C GLU A 114 -12.69 14.07 -22.79
N ASP A 115 -13.73 13.96 -21.96
CA ASP A 115 -14.09 14.97 -20.97
C ASP A 115 -13.00 15.12 -19.88
N LEU A 116 -12.41 14.01 -19.41
CA LEU A 116 -11.29 14.05 -18.47
C LEU A 116 -10.00 14.60 -19.11
N ALA A 117 -9.80 14.39 -20.41
CA ALA A 117 -8.70 15.00 -21.15
C ALA A 117 -8.88 16.51 -21.31
N GLU A 118 -10.10 16.98 -21.57
CA GLU A 118 -10.42 18.42 -21.56
C GLU A 118 -10.18 19.07 -20.20
N MET A 119 -10.48 18.37 -19.11
CA MET A 119 -10.23 18.81 -17.73
C MET A 119 -8.72 18.74 -17.36
N GLY A 120 -7.86 18.18 -18.22
CA GLY A 120 -6.43 18.04 -17.98
C GLY A 120 -6.05 16.90 -17.05
N PHE A 121 -6.95 15.96 -16.76
CA PHE A 121 -6.66 14.78 -15.93
C PHE A 121 -6.07 13.61 -16.72
N LEU A 122 -6.31 13.54 -18.04
CA LEU A 122 -5.83 12.48 -18.92
C LEU A 122 -5.29 13.06 -20.24
N SER A 123 -4.46 12.29 -20.96
CA SER A 123 -4.14 12.58 -22.36
C SER A 123 -5.34 12.26 -23.25
N LYS A 124 -5.49 12.95 -24.40
CA LYS A 124 -6.63 12.76 -25.31
C LYS A 124 -6.82 11.34 -25.84
N ASP A 125 -5.74 10.56 -25.88
CA ASP A 125 -5.71 9.19 -26.39
C ASP A 125 -5.72 8.14 -25.27
N SER A 126 -5.87 8.54 -23.99
CA SER A 126 -5.84 7.61 -22.86
C SER A 126 -7.12 6.79 -22.78
N GLN A 127 -6.94 5.47 -22.75
CA GLN A 127 -8.02 4.50 -22.54
C GLN A 127 -7.91 3.85 -21.16
N VAL A 128 -8.93 3.10 -20.74
CA VAL A 128 -8.89 2.31 -19.49
C VAL A 128 -7.72 1.33 -19.49
N SER A 129 -7.37 0.77 -20.66
CA SER A 129 -6.19 -0.07 -20.86
C SER A 129 -4.88 0.61 -20.46
N ASP A 130 -4.72 1.91 -20.76
CA ASP A 130 -3.50 2.65 -20.44
C ASP A 130 -3.36 2.85 -18.93
N LEU A 131 -4.47 3.15 -18.25
CA LEU A 131 -4.49 3.23 -16.79
C LEU A 131 -4.11 1.89 -16.13
N ILE A 132 -4.62 0.79 -16.66
CA ILE A 132 -4.24 -0.55 -16.20
C ILE A 132 -2.77 -0.83 -16.52
N GLY A 133 -2.31 -0.48 -17.72
CA GLY A 133 -0.91 -0.59 -18.13
C GLY A 133 0.04 0.18 -17.24
N ASP A 134 -0.30 1.43 -16.90
CA ASP A 134 0.49 2.28 -15.99
C ASP A 134 0.54 1.71 -14.56
N MET A 135 -0.56 1.11 -14.10
CA MET A 135 -0.59 0.40 -12.81
C MET A 135 0.34 -0.81 -12.81
N VAL A 136 0.31 -1.61 -13.88
CA VAL A 136 1.22 -2.77 -14.05
C VAL A 136 2.67 -2.31 -14.11
N ALA A 137 2.97 -1.26 -14.88
CA ALA A 137 4.32 -0.68 -14.98
C ALA A 137 4.80 -0.14 -13.63
N SER A 138 3.91 0.47 -12.84
CA SER A 138 4.22 0.96 -11.50
C SER A 138 4.60 -0.18 -10.54
N VAL A 139 3.90 -1.31 -10.60
CA VAL A 139 4.27 -2.53 -9.85
C VAL A 139 5.65 -3.02 -10.30
N GLY A 140 5.95 -3.03 -11.61
CA GLY A 140 7.28 -3.37 -12.14
C GLY A 140 8.39 -2.43 -11.65
N GLY A 141 8.12 -1.14 -11.53
CA GLY A 141 9.05 -0.13 -11.00
C GLY A 141 9.45 -0.38 -9.53
N LEU A 142 8.55 -0.94 -8.73
CA LEU A 142 8.86 -1.34 -7.35
C LEU A 142 9.96 -2.41 -7.27
N PHE A 143 10.02 -3.32 -8.24
CA PHE A 143 11.09 -4.32 -8.32
C PHE A 143 12.45 -3.71 -8.65
N ALA A 144 12.52 -2.70 -9.52
CA ALA A 144 13.77 -2.03 -9.86
C ALA A 144 14.39 -1.31 -8.65
N THR A 145 13.55 -0.72 -7.80
CA THR A 145 13.97 -0.04 -6.56
C THR A 145 14.39 -1.05 -5.48
N SER A 146 13.93 -2.30 -5.55
CA SER A 146 14.17 -3.33 -4.54
C SER A 146 15.65 -3.67 -4.33
N LEU A 147 16.49 -3.56 -5.38
CA LEU A 147 17.93 -3.82 -5.26
C LEU A 147 18.62 -2.78 -4.36
N THR A 148 18.31 -1.50 -4.54
CA THR A 148 18.85 -0.42 -3.70
C THR A 148 18.35 -0.53 -2.26
N VAL A 149 17.08 -0.85 -2.09
CA VAL A 149 16.48 -1.10 -0.76
C VAL A 149 17.17 -2.29 -0.09
N SER A 150 17.43 -3.38 -0.82
CA SER A 150 18.11 -4.56 -0.29
C SER A 150 19.53 -4.24 0.16
N PHE A 151 20.25 -3.39 -0.58
CA PHE A 151 21.57 -2.93 -0.20
C PHE A 151 21.53 -2.17 1.14
N PHE A 152 20.64 -1.17 1.27
CA PHE A 152 20.47 -0.46 2.54
C PHE A 152 20.03 -1.39 3.67
N LEU A 153 19.14 -2.33 3.40
CA LEU A 153 18.67 -3.30 4.39
C LEU A 153 19.82 -4.13 4.98
N ILE A 154 20.71 -4.63 4.12
CA ILE A 154 21.89 -5.38 4.55
C ILE A 154 22.76 -4.50 5.46
N PHE A 155 23.04 -3.25 5.08
CA PHE A 155 23.81 -2.33 5.90
C PHE A 155 23.14 -2.03 7.24
N ILE A 156 21.83 -1.80 7.25
CA ILE A 156 21.07 -1.54 8.49
C ILE A 156 21.14 -2.76 9.41
N ILE A 157 21.00 -3.98 8.89
CA ILE A 157 21.11 -5.22 9.68
C ILE A 157 22.50 -5.34 10.33
N PHE A 158 23.57 -5.10 9.56
CA PHE A 158 24.93 -5.15 10.10
C PHE A 158 25.17 -4.05 11.13
N GLU A 159 24.77 -2.83 10.84
CA GLU A 159 24.98 -1.66 11.72
C GLU A 159 24.19 -1.79 13.03
N ALA A 160 22.94 -2.21 12.96
CA ALA A 160 22.09 -2.38 14.14
C ALA A 160 22.68 -3.39 15.17
N ASN A 161 23.39 -4.40 14.69
CA ASN A 161 24.04 -5.39 15.55
C ASN A 161 25.34 -4.86 16.18
N LEU A 162 26.02 -3.90 15.55
CA LEU A 162 27.24 -3.30 16.03
C LEU A 162 26.99 -2.10 16.96
N LEU A 163 25.79 -1.51 16.88
CA LEU A 163 25.45 -0.27 17.56
C LEU A 163 25.63 -0.32 19.10
N PRO A 164 25.21 -1.39 19.83
CA PRO A 164 25.41 -1.45 21.28
C PRO A 164 26.89 -1.37 21.68
N GLY A 165 27.77 -2.11 20.99
CA GLY A 165 29.19 -2.09 21.27
C GLY A 165 29.89 -0.76 20.88
N ARG A 166 29.34 -0.02 19.92
CA ARG A 166 29.83 1.32 19.58
C ARG A 166 29.43 2.35 20.61
N ILE A 167 28.19 2.27 21.12
CA ILE A 167 27.69 3.14 22.21
C ILE A 167 28.55 2.96 23.46
N GLU A 168 28.83 1.71 23.83
CA GLU A 168 29.67 1.42 25.00
C GLU A 168 31.09 1.98 24.88
N ARG A 169 31.68 1.91 23.67
CA ARG A 169 33.00 2.50 23.42
C ARG A 169 33.01 4.00 23.39
N ALA A 170 31.94 4.64 22.89
CA ALA A 170 31.85 6.10 22.79
C ALA A 170 31.56 6.77 24.15
N TRP A 171 30.78 6.13 25.00
CA TRP A 171 30.39 6.64 26.33
C TRP A 171 30.54 5.54 27.40
N PRO A 172 31.79 5.23 27.82
CA PRO A 172 32.00 4.20 28.85
C PRO A 172 31.39 4.63 30.20
N GLY A 173 30.74 3.68 30.88
CA GLY A 173 30.16 3.89 32.20
C GLY A 173 28.64 4.07 32.20
N GLY A 174 28.09 4.72 33.21
CA GLY A 174 26.64 4.80 33.46
C GLY A 174 25.81 5.48 32.37
N VAL A 175 26.44 6.26 31.48
CA VAL A 175 25.74 6.89 30.34
C VAL A 175 25.42 5.86 29.27
N SER A 176 26.33 4.93 28.97
CA SER A 176 26.09 3.88 27.98
C SER A 176 24.92 2.97 28.37
N VAL A 177 24.79 2.64 29.66
CA VAL A 177 23.67 1.85 30.17
C VAL A 177 22.33 2.56 29.93
N LYS A 178 22.24 3.85 30.29
CA LYS A 178 21.00 4.63 30.06
C LYS A 178 20.64 4.75 28.59
N VAL A 179 21.63 4.96 27.71
CA VAL A 179 21.39 5.06 26.26
C VAL A 179 20.94 3.70 25.70
N GLN A 180 21.53 2.60 26.13
CA GLN A 180 21.13 1.26 25.75
C GLN A 180 19.72 0.91 26.24
N ASP A 181 19.37 1.26 27.49
CA ASP A 181 18.01 1.06 28.02
C ASP A 181 16.96 1.80 27.20
N VAL A 182 17.22 3.07 26.85
CA VAL A 182 16.32 3.85 25.97
C VAL A 182 16.24 3.22 24.58
N GLN A 183 17.36 2.77 24.01
CA GLN A 183 17.37 2.09 22.71
C GLN A 183 16.53 0.82 22.74
N ILE A 184 16.65 -0.01 23.77
CA ILE A 184 15.87 -1.25 23.92
C ILE A 184 14.37 -0.92 24.01
N GLN A 185 13.98 0.05 24.84
CA GLN A 185 12.57 0.46 24.98
C GLN A 185 11.97 0.98 23.67
N ILE A 186 12.71 1.82 22.95
CA ILE A 186 12.29 2.30 21.62
C ILE A 186 12.12 1.13 20.67
N GLN A 187 13.07 0.20 20.64
CA GLN A 187 13.05 -0.94 19.75
C GLN A 187 11.90 -1.90 20.06
N GLU A 188 11.61 -2.16 21.34
CA GLU A 188 10.47 -2.99 21.74
C GLU A 188 9.14 -2.34 21.37
N SER A 189 9.01 -1.02 21.56
CA SER A 189 7.82 -0.27 21.17
C SER A 189 7.60 -0.29 19.66
N ILE A 190 8.65 -0.10 18.87
CA ILE A 190 8.56 -0.18 17.40
C ILE A 190 8.22 -1.61 16.96
N ASN A 191 8.86 -2.63 17.51
CA ASN A 191 8.56 -4.02 17.19
C ASN A 191 7.09 -4.35 17.46
N THR A 192 6.60 -3.96 18.63
CA THR A 192 5.20 -4.16 19.03
C THR A 192 4.25 -3.46 18.06
N TYR A 193 4.52 -2.19 17.73
CA TYR A 193 3.74 -1.42 16.76
C TYR A 193 3.71 -2.11 15.39
N VAL A 194 4.86 -2.55 14.88
CA VAL A 194 4.97 -3.21 13.58
C VAL A 194 4.20 -4.53 13.55
N VAL A 195 4.27 -5.34 14.59
CA VAL A 195 3.51 -6.60 14.69
C VAL A 195 2.01 -6.33 14.65
N VAL A 196 1.53 -5.36 15.43
CA VAL A 196 0.13 -4.95 15.44
C VAL A 196 -0.28 -4.44 14.05
N LYS A 197 0.50 -3.55 13.46
CA LYS A 197 0.23 -2.96 12.15
C LYS A 197 0.19 -4.00 11.03
N THR A 198 1.11 -4.96 11.06
CA THR A 198 1.13 -6.08 10.10
C THR A 198 -0.11 -6.95 10.26
N GLY A 199 -0.48 -7.31 11.49
CA GLY A 199 -1.68 -8.11 11.75
C GLY A 199 -2.96 -7.41 11.32
N VAL A 200 -3.11 -6.13 11.65
CA VAL A 200 -4.23 -5.28 11.20
C VAL A 200 -4.26 -5.19 9.68
N GLY A 201 -3.10 -4.94 9.04
CA GLY A 201 -2.98 -4.86 7.59
C GLY A 201 -3.41 -6.16 6.90
N ILE A 202 -2.98 -7.32 7.39
CA ILE A 202 -3.39 -8.63 6.87
C ILE A 202 -4.91 -8.79 7.03
N GLY A 203 -5.47 -8.49 8.20
CA GLY A 203 -6.90 -8.61 8.45
C GLY A 203 -7.72 -7.72 7.53
N THR A 204 -7.33 -6.45 7.39
CA THR A 204 -7.98 -5.50 6.48
C THR A 204 -7.92 -5.99 5.03
N ALA A 205 -6.76 -6.47 4.57
CA ALA A 205 -6.55 -6.95 3.21
C ALA A 205 -7.37 -8.21 2.90
N VAL A 206 -7.40 -9.18 3.82
CA VAL A 206 -8.19 -10.41 3.65
C VAL A 206 -9.68 -10.08 3.52
N VAL A 207 -10.21 -9.21 4.39
CA VAL A 207 -11.62 -8.81 4.31
C VAL A 207 -11.89 -8.01 3.03
N THR A 208 -10.98 -7.12 2.62
CA THR A 208 -11.07 -6.43 1.33
C THR A 208 -11.10 -7.42 0.17
N ALA A 209 -10.22 -8.43 0.16
CA ALA A 209 -10.20 -9.48 -0.87
C ALA A 209 -11.55 -10.21 -0.96
N VAL A 210 -12.10 -10.63 0.18
CA VAL A 210 -13.39 -11.34 0.24
C VAL A 210 -14.53 -10.45 -0.27
N ILE A 211 -14.56 -9.18 0.13
CA ILE A 211 -15.57 -8.22 -0.36
C ILE A 211 -15.47 -8.10 -1.87
N LEU A 212 -14.30 -7.73 -2.40
CA LEU A 212 -14.12 -7.48 -3.83
C LEU A 212 -14.38 -8.73 -4.69
N TRP A 213 -13.91 -9.89 -4.23
CA TRP A 213 -14.19 -11.17 -4.88
C TRP A 213 -15.70 -11.50 -4.91
N SER A 214 -16.42 -11.25 -3.80
CA SER A 214 -17.88 -11.50 -3.70
C SER A 214 -18.69 -10.60 -4.65
N PHE A 215 -18.18 -9.42 -4.97
CA PHE A 215 -18.79 -8.48 -5.93
C PHE A 215 -18.27 -8.63 -7.36
N ASN A 216 -17.45 -9.67 -7.63
CA ASN A 216 -16.81 -9.93 -8.92
C ASN A 216 -16.04 -8.69 -9.46
N ILE A 217 -15.31 -8.03 -8.59
CA ILE A 217 -14.41 -6.93 -8.97
C ILE A 217 -13.10 -7.54 -9.47
N ASP A 218 -12.72 -7.18 -10.70
CA ASP A 218 -11.43 -7.61 -11.25
C ASP A 218 -10.28 -7.02 -10.44
N LEU A 219 -9.13 -7.67 -10.49
CA LEU A 219 -7.93 -7.30 -9.71
C LEU A 219 -8.17 -7.33 -8.19
N TRP A 220 -9.14 -8.09 -7.70
CA TRP A 220 -9.50 -8.14 -6.28
C TRP A 220 -8.31 -8.43 -5.36
N PHE A 221 -7.40 -9.33 -5.79
CA PHE A 221 -6.19 -9.64 -5.03
C PHE A 221 -5.19 -8.48 -5.05
N THR A 222 -5.01 -7.84 -6.21
CA THR A 222 -4.14 -6.68 -6.37
C THR A 222 -4.58 -5.53 -5.46
N TRP A 223 -5.89 -5.23 -5.41
CA TRP A 223 -6.43 -4.21 -4.51
C TRP A 223 -6.28 -4.58 -3.05
N ALA A 224 -6.44 -5.85 -2.69
CA ALA A 224 -6.20 -6.33 -1.34
C ALA A 224 -4.72 -6.22 -0.94
N LEU A 225 -3.80 -6.56 -1.85
CA LEU A 225 -2.36 -6.40 -1.65
C LEU A 225 -1.99 -4.93 -1.45
N LEU A 226 -2.52 -4.03 -2.28
CA LEU A 226 -2.31 -2.59 -2.12
C LEU A 226 -2.91 -2.09 -0.80
N THR A 227 -4.07 -2.60 -0.38
CA THR A 227 -4.66 -2.30 0.93
C THR A 227 -3.71 -2.69 2.06
N PHE A 228 -3.06 -3.86 1.99
CA PHE A 228 -2.06 -4.28 2.96
C PHE A 228 -0.86 -3.31 3.00
N ILE A 229 -0.29 -3.01 1.84
CA ILE A 229 0.90 -2.15 1.73
C ILE A 229 0.59 -0.73 2.24
N PHE A 230 -0.49 -0.13 1.76
CA PHE A 230 -0.85 1.23 2.15
C PHE A 230 -1.34 1.35 3.58
N ASN A 231 -1.76 0.25 4.21
CA ASN A 231 -2.19 0.27 5.62
C ASN A 231 -1.08 0.71 6.59
N TYR A 232 0.20 0.64 6.18
CA TYR A 232 1.30 1.18 6.98
C TYR A 232 1.33 2.71 7.03
N VAL A 233 0.69 3.40 6.06
CA VAL A 233 0.60 4.86 6.02
C VAL A 233 -0.73 5.31 6.64
N PRO A 234 -0.72 5.95 7.82
CA PRO A 234 -1.97 6.34 8.49
C PRO A 234 -2.82 7.28 7.64
N TYR A 235 -4.14 7.08 7.62
CA TYR A 235 -5.18 7.88 6.95
C TYR A 235 -5.06 7.93 5.43
N ILE A 236 -3.91 8.36 4.88
CA ILE A 236 -3.70 8.49 3.43
C ILE A 236 -3.72 7.12 2.75
N GLY A 237 -3.12 6.13 3.38
CA GLY A 237 -3.02 4.78 2.83
C GLY A 237 -4.38 4.12 2.63
N SER A 238 -5.26 4.21 3.63
CA SER A 238 -6.61 3.66 3.54
C SER A 238 -7.45 4.32 2.44
N LEU A 239 -7.29 5.64 2.25
CA LEU A 239 -8.00 6.38 1.21
C LEU A 239 -7.53 5.94 -0.19
N ILE A 240 -6.21 5.93 -0.43
CA ILE A 240 -5.62 5.53 -1.71
C ILE A 240 -5.98 4.07 -2.06
N ALA A 241 -5.97 3.17 -1.08
CA ALA A 241 -6.30 1.77 -1.29
C ALA A 241 -7.78 1.52 -1.62
N THR A 242 -8.68 2.38 -1.13
CA THR A 242 -10.13 2.16 -1.25
C THR A 242 -10.72 2.80 -2.51
N ILE A 243 -10.17 3.91 -2.98
CA ILE A 243 -10.71 4.66 -4.14
C ILE A 243 -10.72 3.82 -5.43
N PRO A 244 -9.63 3.17 -5.87
CA PRO A 244 -9.62 2.46 -7.15
C PRO A 244 -10.64 1.32 -7.25
N PRO A 245 -10.79 0.43 -6.25
CA PRO A 245 -11.80 -0.62 -6.33
C PRO A 245 -13.24 -0.06 -6.33
N ILE A 246 -13.50 1.10 -5.71
CA ILE A 246 -14.80 1.76 -5.80
C ILE A 246 -15.03 2.27 -7.24
N ILE A 247 -14.02 2.83 -7.89
CA ILE A 247 -14.11 3.27 -9.29
C ILE A 247 -14.42 2.08 -10.20
N LEU A 248 -13.73 0.94 -10.04
CA LEU A 248 -14.07 -0.27 -10.76
C LEU A 248 -15.49 -0.76 -10.44
N GLY A 249 -15.91 -0.67 -9.19
CA GLY A 249 -17.27 -0.98 -8.78
C GLY A 249 -18.33 -0.10 -9.48
N ILE A 250 -18.01 1.18 -9.73
CA ILE A 250 -18.88 2.04 -10.55
C ILE A 250 -19.07 1.46 -11.96
N ILE A 251 -18.08 0.82 -12.53
CA ILE A 251 -18.14 0.21 -13.86
C ILE A 251 -18.89 -1.13 -13.82
N VAL A 252 -18.53 -2.02 -12.91
CA VAL A 252 -18.91 -3.44 -12.90
C VAL A 252 -20.22 -3.70 -12.16
N ALA A 253 -20.54 -2.95 -11.10
CA ALA A 253 -21.68 -3.25 -10.24
C ALA A 253 -23.01 -3.31 -11.02
N PRO A 254 -23.81 -4.37 -10.84
CA PRO A 254 -25.05 -4.56 -11.58
C PRO A 254 -26.15 -3.54 -11.23
N SER A 255 -26.10 -2.98 -10.03
CA SER A 255 -27.07 -2.01 -9.53
C SER A 255 -26.43 -0.96 -8.62
N ALA A 256 -27.12 0.18 -8.43
CA ALA A 256 -26.69 1.18 -7.46
C ALA A 256 -26.67 0.63 -6.03
N PHE A 257 -27.57 -0.26 -5.68
CA PHE A 257 -27.59 -0.91 -4.36
C PHE A 257 -26.32 -1.76 -4.15
N SER A 258 -25.93 -2.55 -5.14
CA SER A 258 -24.70 -3.37 -5.09
C SER A 258 -23.46 -2.50 -4.91
N LEU A 259 -23.36 -1.38 -5.63
CA LEU A 259 -22.26 -0.43 -5.51
C LEU A 259 -22.21 0.20 -4.10
N ILE A 260 -23.36 0.70 -3.62
CA ILE A 260 -23.45 1.32 -2.30
C ILE A 260 -23.06 0.30 -1.20
N LEU A 261 -23.60 -0.93 -1.30
CA LEU A 261 -23.31 -1.98 -0.33
C LEU A 261 -21.82 -2.31 -0.31
N MET A 262 -21.18 -2.52 -1.47
CA MET A 262 -19.74 -2.76 -1.57
C MET A 262 -18.94 -1.61 -0.96
N THR A 263 -19.26 -0.38 -1.33
CA THR A 263 -18.58 0.81 -0.81
C THR A 263 -18.70 0.92 0.71
N VAL A 264 -19.90 0.73 1.25
CA VAL A 264 -20.13 0.74 2.70
C VAL A 264 -19.33 -0.37 3.39
N LEU A 265 -19.32 -1.58 2.85
CA LEU A 265 -18.54 -2.69 3.41
C LEU A 265 -17.04 -2.40 3.41
N LEU A 266 -16.49 -1.82 2.35
CA LEU A 266 -15.08 -1.43 2.29
C LEU A 266 -14.76 -0.33 3.32
N LEU A 267 -15.60 0.69 3.44
CA LEU A 267 -15.40 1.77 4.42
C LEU A 267 -15.53 1.24 5.86
N VAL A 268 -16.53 0.41 6.14
CA VAL A 268 -16.69 -0.23 7.45
C VAL A 268 -15.49 -1.12 7.78
N ASN A 269 -14.99 -1.90 6.81
CA ASN A 269 -13.78 -2.69 6.98
C ASN A 269 -12.59 -1.83 7.42
N GLN A 270 -12.33 -0.73 6.71
CA GLN A 270 -11.26 0.21 7.05
C GLN A 270 -11.43 0.81 8.47
N GLN A 271 -12.65 1.20 8.83
CA GLN A 271 -12.93 1.78 10.16
C GLN A 271 -12.78 0.74 11.28
N VAL A 272 -13.27 -0.47 11.07
CA VAL A 272 -13.20 -1.54 12.07
C VAL A 272 -11.75 -1.95 12.33
N TRP A 273 -10.99 -2.23 11.28
CA TRP A 273 -9.60 -2.66 11.44
C TRP A 273 -8.68 -1.51 11.84
N GLY A 274 -8.76 -0.35 11.17
CA GLY A 274 -7.84 0.76 11.37
C GLY A 274 -8.09 1.56 12.64
N ASN A 275 -9.35 1.68 13.10
CA ASN A 275 -9.66 2.50 14.28
C ASN A 275 -10.07 1.69 15.51
N ILE A 276 -10.78 0.57 15.35
CA ILE A 276 -11.27 -0.20 16.50
C ILE A 276 -10.27 -1.29 16.89
N ILE A 277 -9.88 -2.14 15.94
CA ILE A 277 -9.01 -3.29 16.23
C ILE A 277 -7.58 -2.81 16.49
N GLU A 278 -7.05 -1.93 15.63
CA GLU A 278 -5.70 -1.37 15.79
C GLU A 278 -5.52 -0.69 17.15
N THR A 279 -6.44 0.20 17.53
CA THR A 279 -6.36 0.93 18.80
C THR A 279 -6.44 -0.01 20.00
N LYS A 280 -7.34 -0.99 19.97
CA LYS A 280 -7.48 -1.96 21.07
C LYS A 280 -6.26 -2.89 21.14
N TRP A 281 -5.72 -3.29 20.01
CA TRP A 281 -4.58 -4.20 19.97
C TRP A 281 -3.29 -3.46 20.37
N ALA A 282 -3.05 -2.27 19.82
CA ALA A 282 -1.91 -1.43 20.19
C ALA A 282 -1.95 -1.01 21.66
N GLY A 283 -3.14 -0.60 22.17
CA GLY A 283 -3.29 -0.22 23.57
C GLY A 283 -2.94 -1.35 24.53
N ARG A 284 -3.38 -2.57 24.25
CA ARG A 284 -3.01 -3.74 25.07
C ARG A 284 -1.55 -4.16 24.93
N ALA A 285 -1.00 -4.04 23.73
CA ALA A 285 0.36 -4.49 23.44
C ALA A 285 1.43 -3.51 23.95
N LEU A 286 1.08 -2.21 24.06
CA LEU A 286 1.98 -1.14 24.54
C LEU A 286 1.68 -0.73 26.00
N ASP A 287 0.79 -1.45 26.69
CA ASP A 287 0.39 -1.18 28.07
C ASP A 287 -0.08 0.28 28.31
N LEU A 288 -0.77 0.85 27.32
CA LEU A 288 -1.28 2.22 27.32
C LEU A 288 -2.71 2.32 27.89
N SER A 289 -3.13 1.42 28.75
CA SER A 289 -4.46 1.38 29.39
C SER A 289 -4.53 2.25 30.64
#